data_f257ff92cf8286a637667c249741c072
#
_entry.id   f257ff92cf8286a637667c249741c072
#
_cell.length_a   1.000
_cell.length_b   1.000
_cell.length_c   1.000
_cell.angle_alpha   90.00
_cell.angle_beta   90.00
_cell.angle_gamma   90.00
#
_symmetry.space_group_name_H-M   'P 1'
#
loop_
_entity.id
_entity.type
_entity.pdbx_description
1 polymer ?
#
loop_
_entity_poly.entity_id
_entity_poly.type
_entity_poly.pdbx_seq_one_letter_code
_entity_poly.pdbx_strand_id
1 'polypeptide(L)'
;IQNFGAIDILCTDKTGTITQDRVVLEKYVDVTNRESEDVLRYAYMNSYYQTGLRNLLDRSILSHTEFEVERSCRKVDEIPFDFSRKRMSVVVEYEGDHVLICKGAVEDIYRVCKYYQVDDEIHPLIDMIQYDLMEEYHSLSEDGFRVLAVAYREFPKEKEIFSVDDE
;
A
#
# COMPACT_ATOMS: atom_id res chain seq x y z
N ILE A 1 -16.87 30.85 -24.30
CA ILE A 1 -16.53 31.52 -23.02
C ILE A 1 -16.75 33.05 -23.14
N GLN A 2 -17.84 33.48 -23.79
CA GLN A 2 -18.06 34.90 -24.04
C GLN A 2 -18.50 35.71 -22.80
N ASN A 3 -18.98 35.04 -21.75
CA ASN A 3 -19.50 35.69 -20.53
C ASN A 3 -18.62 35.53 -19.28
N PHE A 4 -17.39 35.06 -19.42
CA PHE A 4 -16.48 34.84 -18.28
C PHE A 4 -16.19 36.11 -17.47
N GLY A 5 -16.23 37.29 -18.12
CA GLY A 5 -16.05 38.62 -17.49
C GLY A 5 -17.26 39.13 -16.71
N ALA A 6 -18.41 38.44 -16.74
CA ALA A 6 -19.63 38.81 -16.03
C ALA A 6 -19.97 37.88 -14.86
N ILE A 7 -19.06 37.01 -14.47
CA ILE A 7 -19.23 36.02 -13.39
C ILE A 7 -18.73 36.63 -12.09
N ASP A 8 -19.60 36.75 -11.09
CA ASP A 8 -19.25 37.21 -9.74
C ASP A 8 -18.77 36.07 -8.84
N ILE A 9 -19.20 34.82 -9.11
CA ILE A 9 -18.85 33.61 -8.33
C ILE A 9 -18.50 32.50 -9.27
N LEU A 10 -17.29 31.92 -9.12
CA LEU A 10 -16.83 30.74 -9.82
C LEU A 10 -16.73 29.58 -8.85
N CYS A 11 -17.58 28.55 -9.02
CA CYS A 11 -17.45 27.27 -8.33
C CYS A 11 -16.70 26.29 -9.22
N THR A 12 -15.61 25.73 -8.71
CA THR A 12 -14.82 24.74 -9.43
C THR A 12 -14.47 23.58 -8.51
N ASP A 13 -14.34 22.37 -9.07
CA ASP A 13 -13.78 21.25 -8.35
C ASP A 13 -12.27 21.46 -8.15
N LYS A 14 -11.74 21.03 -7.01
CA LYS A 14 -10.33 21.12 -6.70
C LYS A 14 -9.51 20.07 -7.43
N THR A 15 -9.96 18.82 -7.37
CA THR A 15 -9.20 17.66 -7.82
C THR A 15 -9.33 17.47 -9.33
N GLY A 16 -8.19 17.44 -10.04
CA GLY A 16 -8.15 17.31 -11.49
C GLY A 16 -8.48 18.60 -12.27
N THR A 17 -8.88 19.69 -11.59
CA THR A 17 -9.18 21.00 -12.21
C THR A 17 -8.19 22.06 -11.78
N ILE A 18 -8.00 22.23 -10.48
CA ILE A 18 -7.01 23.20 -9.91
C ILE A 18 -5.70 22.48 -9.61
N THR A 19 -5.74 21.20 -9.25
CA THR A 19 -4.58 20.35 -8.98
C THR A 19 -4.31 19.40 -10.16
N GLN A 20 -3.04 19.08 -10.39
CA GLN A 20 -2.68 17.98 -11.27
C GLN A 20 -3.10 16.67 -10.57
N ASP A 21 -3.86 15.83 -11.28
CA ASP A 21 -4.29 14.53 -10.79
C ASP A 21 -3.12 13.52 -10.90
N ARG A 22 -2.02 13.84 -10.21
CA ARG A 22 -0.79 13.08 -10.22
C ARG A 22 -0.28 12.85 -8.80
N VAL A 23 -0.08 11.59 -8.48
CA VAL A 23 0.61 11.15 -7.27
C VAL A 23 1.95 10.58 -7.69
N VAL A 24 3.00 10.87 -6.94
CA VAL A 24 4.36 10.36 -7.16
C VAL A 24 4.78 9.60 -5.91
N LEU A 25 5.37 8.41 -6.09
CA LEU A 25 6.00 7.68 -4.99
C LEU A 25 7.33 8.37 -4.66
N GLU A 26 7.40 8.95 -3.47
CA GLU A 26 8.53 9.75 -3.01
C GLU A 26 9.46 8.94 -2.09
N LYS A 27 8.86 8.06 -1.24
CA LYS A 27 9.57 7.25 -0.27
C LYS A 27 9.01 5.83 -0.23
N TYR A 28 9.88 4.86 -0.06
CA TYR A 28 9.57 3.46 0.21
C TYR A 28 10.53 2.97 1.30
N VAL A 29 10.07 3.01 2.52
CA VAL A 29 10.91 2.84 3.72
C VAL A 29 10.42 1.70 4.60
N ASP A 30 11.34 1.11 5.33
CA ASP A 30 11.03 0.19 6.42
C ASP A 30 10.56 0.93 7.68
N VAL A 31 10.28 0.19 8.74
CA VAL A 31 9.83 0.75 10.03
C VAL A 31 10.91 1.57 10.76
N THR A 32 12.13 1.62 10.25
CA THR A 32 13.23 2.46 10.77
C THR A 32 13.50 3.68 9.88
N ASN A 33 12.58 3.98 8.95
CA ASN A 33 12.67 5.08 7.98
C ASN A 33 13.89 4.99 7.05
N ARG A 34 14.37 3.77 6.76
CA ARG A 34 15.40 3.50 5.75
C ARG A 34 14.76 2.98 4.47
N GLU A 35 15.28 3.40 3.33
CA GLU A 35 14.82 2.88 2.03
C GLU A 35 14.93 1.35 2.01
N SER A 36 13.86 0.69 1.54
CA SER A 36 13.76 -0.76 1.46
C SER A 36 13.17 -1.21 0.14
N GLU A 37 13.98 -1.86 -0.68
CA GLU A 37 13.51 -2.45 -1.93
C GLU A 37 12.45 -3.54 -1.73
N ASP A 38 12.46 -4.25 -0.60
CA ASP A 38 11.47 -5.27 -0.30
C ASP A 38 10.10 -4.66 -0.05
N VAL A 39 10.03 -3.53 0.66
CA VAL A 39 8.78 -2.75 0.82
C VAL A 39 8.25 -2.33 -0.56
N LEU A 40 9.12 -1.81 -1.43
CA LEU A 40 8.74 -1.42 -2.79
C LEU A 40 8.27 -2.63 -3.61
N ARG A 41 8.97 -3.76 -3.52
CA ARG A 41 8.64 -5.00 -4.24
C ARG A 41 7.29 -5.56 -3.82
N TYR A 42 7.01 -5.65 -2.53
CA TYR A 42 5.71 -6.10 -2.02
C TYR A 42 4.58 -5.13 -2.40
N ALA A 43 4.80 -3.81 -2.27
CA ALA A 43 3.83 -2.81 -2.72
C ALA A 43 3.55 -2.92 -4.23
N TYR A 44 4.58 -3.17 -5.03
CA TYR A 44 4.47 -3.38 -6.47
C TYR A 44 3.67 -4.65 -6.80
N MET A 45 4.01 -5.80 -6.20
CA MET A 45 3.28 -7.06 -6.40
C MET A 45 1.80 -6.91 -6.06
N ASN A 46 1.48 -6.27 -4.92
CA ASN A 46 0.10 -6.00 -4.56
C ASN A 46 -0.62 -5.13 -5.60
N SER A 47 0.00 -4.01 -6.04
CA SER A 47 -0.59 -3.12 -7.04
C SER A 47 -0.71 -3.74 -8.42
N TYR A 48 0.20 -4.67 -8.77
CA TYR A 48 0.22 -5.33 -10.06
C TYR A 48 -0.89 -6.39 -10.19
N TYR A 49 -1.03 -7.25 -9.18
CA TYR A 49 -1.92 -8.41 -9.22
C TYR A 49 -3.36 -8.14 -8.78
N GLN A 50 -3.65 -6.98 -8.16
CA GLN A 50 -5.03 -6.61 -7.85
C GLN A 50 -5.88 -6.46 -9.11
N THR A 51 -7.14 -6.91 -9.07
CA THR A 51 -8.09 -6.81 -10.19
C THR A 51 -9.05 -5.63 -10.09
N GLY A 52 -9.07 -4.93 -8.96
CA GLY A 52 -9.87 -3.74 -8.73
C GLY A 52 -9.46 -2.52 -9.57
N LEU A 53 -10.16 -1.41 -9.39
CA LEU A 53 -9.77 -0.16 -10.02
C LEU A 53 -8.43 0.32 -9.44
N ARG A 54 -7.40 0.32 -10.28
CA ARG A 54 -6.09 0.89 -9.94
C ARG A 54 -6.25 2.38 -9.68
N ASN A 55 -6.08 2.76 -8.44
CA ASN A 55 -6.14 4.15 -8.02
C ASN A 55 -4.81 4.87 -8.36
N LEU A 56 -4.72 6.18 -8.05
CA LEU A 56 -3.52 6.97 -8.34
C LEU A 56 -2.29 6.50 -7.56
N LEU A 57 -2.47 5.94 -6.35
CA LEU A 57 -1.38 5.42 -5.53
C LEU A 57 -0.80 4.14 -6.17
N ASP A 58 -1.66 3.23 -6.64
CA ASP A 58 -1.22 2.03 -7.37
C ASP A 58 -0.45 2.40 -8.64
N ARG A 59 -0.95 3.37 -9.40
CA ARG A 59 -0.26 3.86 -10.60
C ARG A 59 1.09 4.47 -10.28
N SER A 60 1.22 5.20 -9.18
CA SER A 60 2.49 5.78 -8.76
C SER A 60 3.53 4.73 -8.40
N ILE A 61 3.12 3.67 -7.69
CA ILE A 61 3.98 2.53 -7.37
C ILE A 61 4.44 1.83 -8.64
N LEU A 62 3.52 1.49 -9.53
CA LEU A 62 3.82 0.78 -10.78
C LEU A 62 4.65 1.59 -11.77
N SER A 63 4.59 2.93 -11.71
CA SER A 63 5.38 3.81 -12.58
C SER A 63 6.76 4.17 -12.02
N HIS A 64 7.03 3.87 -10.76
CA HIS A 64 8.29 4.22 -10.10
C HIS A 64 9.44 3.33 -10.56
N THR A 65 9.18 2.04 -10.70
CA THR A 65 10.15 1.03 -11.16
C THR A 65 9.41 -0.08 -11.91
N GLU A 66 10.15 -0.93 -12.59
CA GLU A 66 9.61 -2.09 -13.29
C GLU A 66 10.27 -3.36 -12.73
N PHE A 67 9.48 -4.16 -12.02
CA PHE A 67 9.89 -5.49 -11.58
C PHE A 67 9.34 -6.55 -12.54
N GLU A 68 10.15 -7.53 -12.91
CA GLU A 68 9.73 -8.68 -13.73
C GLU A 68 8.92 -9.70 -12.89
N VAL A 69 7.84 -9.24 -12.26
CA VAL A 69 7.02 -10.06 -11.35
C VAL A 69 6.35 -11.25 -12.05
N GLU A 70 6.05 -11.13 -13.33
CA GLU A 70 5.46 -12.21 -14.13
C GLU A 70 6.35 -13.45 -14.21
N ARG A 71 7.66 -13.26 -14.09
CA ARG A 71 8.63 -14.36 -14.12
C ARG A 71 8.93 -14.96 -12.76
N SER A 72 8.76 -14.14 -11.71
CA SER A 72 9.15 -14.50 -10.34
C SER A 72 7.99 -14.98 -9.50
N CYS A 73 6.76 -14.60 -9.83
CA CYS A 73 5.60 -14.95 -9.02
C CYS A 73 4.33 -15.11 -9.86
N ARG A 74 3.36 -15.84 -9.30
CA ARG A 74 2.05 -16.11 -9.89
C ARG A 74 0.96 -15.75 -8.91
N LYS A 75 -0.07 -15.02 -9.36
CA LYS A 75 -1.25 -14.77 -8.53
C LYS A 75 -1.97 -16.06 -8.18
N VAL A 76 -2.30 -16.24 -6.92
CA VAL A 76 -3.08 -17.36 -6.37
C VAL A 76 -4.49 -16.91 -6.04
N ASP A 77 -4.63 -15.84 -5.26
CA ASP A 77 -5.92 -15.34 -4.78
C ASP A 77 -5.87 -13.82 -4.53
N GLU A 78 -7.00 -13.25 -4.14
CA GLU A 78 -7.14 -11.83 -3.83
C GLU A 78 -8.26 -11.60 -2.81
N ILE A 79 -8.01 -10.76 -1.83
CA ILE A 79 -9.02 -10.23 -0.92
C ILE A 79 -9.24 -8.76 -1.32
N PRO A 80 -10.36 -8.43 -1.98
CA PRO A 80 -10.59 -7.10 -2.54
C PRO A 80 -10.63 -6.01 -1.47
N PHE A 81 -10.40 -4.76 -1.90
CA PHE A 81 -10.50 -3.60 -1.04
C PHE A 81 -11.88 -3.48 -0.41
N ASP A 82 -11.90 -3.21 0.85
CA ASP A 82 -13.12 -2.94 1.62
C ASP A 82 -12.98 -1.63 2.40
N PHE A 83 -14.00 -0.78 2.32
CA PHE A 83 -13.99 0.55 2.94
C PHE A 83 -14.02 0.52 4.48
N SER A 84 -14.53 -0.55 5.08
CA SER A 84 -14.54 -0.71 6.54
C SER A 84 -13.18 -1.19 7.05
N ARG A 85 -12.49 -2.04 6.28
CA ARG A 85 -11.14 -2.54 6.58
C ARG A 85 -10.03 -1.62 6.09
N LYS A 86 -10.31 -0.75 5.11
CA LYS A 86 -9.37 0.18 4.45
C LYS A 86 -8.07 -0.47 3.97
N ARG A 87 -8.13 -1.74 3.60
CA ARG A 87 -7.00 -2.52 3.09
C ARG A 87 -7.46 -3.54 2.07
N MET A 88 -6.53 -4.07 1.34
CA MET A 88 -6.70 -5.13 0.36
C MET A 88 -5.49 -6.05 0.39
N SER A 89 -5.68 -7.29 -0.01
CA SER A 89 -4.61 -8.26 -0.08
C SER A 89 -4.58 -8.98 -1.41
N VAL A 90 -3.39 -9.31 -1.89
CA VAL A 90 -3.19 -10.28 -2.96
C VAL A 90 -2.38 -11.44 -2.40
N VAL A 91 -2.62 -12.63 -2.91
CA VAL A 91 -1.83 -13.81 -2.60
C VAL A 91 -1.08 -14.23 -3.85
N VAL A 92 0.21 -14.38 -3.71
CA VAL A 92 1.08 -14.81 -4.81
C VAL A 92 1.89 -16.04 -4.40
N GLU A 93 2.17 -16.91 -5.36
CA GLU A 93 3.21 -17.93 -5.22
C GLU A 93 4.55 -17.23 -5.49
N TYR A 94 5.39 -17.14 -4.47
CA TYR A 94 6.67 -16.48 -4.51
C TYR A 94 7.71 -17.30 -3.74
N GLU A 95 8.87 -17.55 -4.34
CA GLU A 95 9.96 -18.38 -3.74
C GLU A 95 9.55 -19.77 -3.23
N GLY A 96 8.45 -20.30 -3.75
CA GLY A 96 7.98 -21.66 -3.46
C GLY A 96 6.87 -21.76 -2.42
N ASP A 97 6.51 -20.65 -1.77
CA ASP A 97 5.42 -20.55 -0.80
C ASP A 97 4.32 -19.61 -1.29
N HIS A 98 3.18 -19.59 -0.61
CA HIS A 98 2.13 -18.59 -0.84
C HIS A 98 2.34 -17.40 0.09
N VAL A 99 2.49 -16.21 -0.48
CA VAL A 99 2.68 -14.96 0.27
C VAL A 99 1.44 -14.10 0.10
N LEU A 100 0.73 -13.85 1.19
CA LEU A 100 -0.34 -12.87 1.27
C LEU A 100 0.29 -11.51 1.53
N ILE A 101 0.07 -10.56 0.62
CA ILE A 101 0.60 -9.20 0.70
C ILE A 101 -0.58 -8.25 0.90
N CYS A 102 -0.69 -7.66 2.07
CA CYS A 102 -1.73 -6.72 2.46
C CYS A 102 -1.23 -5.28 2.36
N LYS A 103 -2.01 -4.39 1.73
CA LYS A 103 -1.72 -2.97 1.59
C LYS A 103 -2.92 -2.13 1.97
N GLY A 104 -2.72 -1.08 2.76
CA GLY A 104 -3.83 -0.23 3.21
C GLY A 104 -3.42 0.96 4.07
N ALA A 105 -4.41 1.50 4.77
CA ALA A 105 -4.21 2.57 5.73
C ALA A 105 -3.33 2.08 6.89
N VAL A 106 -2.42 2.92 7.33
CA VAL A 106 -1.40 2.56 8.34
C VAL A 106 -2.03 2.03 9.62
N GLU A 107 -3.06 2.72 10.12
CA GLU A 107 -3.74 2.35 11.37
C GLU A 107 -4.44 0.99 11.27
N ASP A 108 -4.98 0.66 10.08
CA ASP A 108 -5.74 -0.58 9.88
C ASP A 108 -4.79 -1.77 9.59
N ILE A 109 -3.62 -1.54 9.02
CA ILE A 109 -2.56 -2.54 8.89
C ILE A 109 -1.95 -2.85 10.27
N TYR A 110 -1.59 -1.84 11.07
CA TYR A 110 -1.00 -2.08 12.40
C TYR A 110 -1.92 -2.85 13.34
N ARG A 111 -3.24 -2.72 13.22
CA ARG A 111 -4.20 -3.51 14.03
C ARG A 111 -4.13 -5.01 13.79
N VAL A 112 -3.70 -5.44 12.62
CA VAL A 112 -3.62 -6.88 12.27
C VAL A 112 -2.21 -7.42 12.34
N CYS A 113 -1.20 -6.55 12.34
CA CYS A 113 0.20 -6.96 12.46
C CYS A 113 0.55 -7.34 13.89
N LYS A 114 1.29 -8.43 14.05
CA LYS A 114 1.88 -8.90 15.32
C LYS A 114 3.39 -8.72 15.37
N TYR A 115 3.99 -8.53 14.22
CA TYR A 115 5.43 -8.44 14.03
C TYR A 115 5.75 -7.31 13.07
N TYR A 116 6.98 -6.82 13.13
CA TYR A 116 7.59 -5.97 12.12
C TYR A 116 8.94 -6.56 11.70
N GLN A 117 9.40 -6.22 10.52
CA GLN A 117 10.66 -6.68 9.96
C GLN A 117 11.59 -5.50 9.72
N VAL A 118 12.85 -5.69 10.08
CA VAL A 118 13.97 -4.79 9.73
C VAL A 118 15.06 -5.66 9.11
N ASP A 119 15.43 -5.36 7.89
CA ASP A 119 16.27 -6.24 7.07
C ASP A 119 15.66 -7.67 7.04
N ASP A 120 16.40 -8.70 7.45
CA ASP A 120 15.92 -10.09 7.52
C ASP A 120 15.46 -10.52 8.93
N GLU A 121 15.41 -9.60 9.90
CA GLU A 121 15.04 -9.91 11.28
C GLU A 121 13.59 -9.53 11.58
N ILE A 122 12.83 -10.49 12.14
CA ILE A 122 11.44 -10.33 12.54
C ILE A 122 11.35 -10.09 14.04
N HIS A 123 10.72 -9.01 14.44
CA HIS A 123 10.56 -8.58 15.83
C HIS A 123 9.08 -8.46 16.21
N PRO A 124 8.70 -8.68 17.48
CA PRO A 124 7.32 -8.49 17.92
C PRO A 124 6.93 -7.02 17.92
N LEU A 125 5.78 -6.71 17.34
CA LEU A 125 5.19 -5.38 17.35
C LEU A 125 4.49 -5.13 18.68
N ILE A 126 5.25 -4.63 19.67
CA ILE A 126 4.73 -4.26 20.99
C ILE A 126 4.14 -2.84 20.98
N ASP A 127 3.26 -2.53 21.94
CA ASP A 127 2.53 -1.25 22.01
C ASP A 127 3.45 -0.02 21.93
N MET A 128 4.62 -0.08 22.55
CA MET A 128 5.60 1.02 22.54
C MET A 128 6.12 1.29 21.11
N ILE A 129 6.48 0.24 20.39
CA ILE A 129 6.96 0.35 19.00
C ILE A 129 5.82 0.82 18.08
N GLN A 130 4.62 0.29 18.30
CA GLN A 130 3.45 0.72 17.53
C GLN A 130 3.17 2.22 17.75
N TYR A 131 3.33 2.72 18.96
CA TYR A 131 3.18 4.14 19.26
C TYR A 131 4.21 4.99 18.52
N ASP A 132 5.50 4.62 18.56
CA ASP A 132 6.58 5.35 17.87
C ASP A 132 6.34 5.37 16.34
N LEU A 133 5.93 4.25 15.75
CA LEU A 133 5.59 4.17 14.32
C LEU A 133 4.38 5.04 13.96
N MET A 134 3.41 5.15 14.85
CA MET A 134 2.26 6.03 14.65
C MET A 134 2.63 7.52 14.73
N GLU A 135 3.56 7.91 15.60
CA GLU A 135 4.08 9.27 15.64
C GLU A 135 4.82 9.64 14.35
N GLU A 136 5.64 8.72 13.82
CA GLU A 136 6.31 8.92 12.54
C GLU A 136 5.32 9.05 11.37
N TYR A 137 4.30 8.18 11.32
CA TYR A 137 3.22 8.29 10.35
C TYR A 137 2.52 9.66 10.42
N HIS A 138 2.21 10.15 11.62
CA HIS A 138 1.60 11.47 11.79
C HIS A 138 2.52 12.59 11.30
N SER A 139 3.81 12.53 11.60
CA SER A 139 4.80 13.49 11.11
C SER A 139 4.85 13.53 9.59
N LEU A 140 4.90 12.37 8.92
CA LEU A 140 4.87 12.29 7.46
C LEU A 140 3.55 12.84 6.89
N SER A 141 2.44 12.61 7.56
CA SER A 141 1.13 13.12 7.14
C SER A 141 1.02 14.64 7.28
N GLU A 142 1.62 15.22 8.33
CA GLU A 142 1.71 16.67 8.54
C GLU A 142 2.59 17.33 7.47
N ASP A 143 3.63 16.65 6.99
CA ASP A 143 4.48 17.07 5.87
C ASP A 143 3.76 16.94 4.51
N GLY A 144 2.53 16.43 4.49
CA GLY A 144 1.68 16.33 3.30
C GLY A 144 1.81 15.02 2.53
N PHE A 145 2.51 14.02 3.04
CA PHE A 145 2.58 12.70 2.43
C PHE A 145 1.28 11.91 2.62
N ARG A 146 0.93 11.12 1.62
CA ARG A 146 -0.05 10.04 1.75
C ARG A 146 0.70 8.74 2.00
N VAL A 147 0.59 8.22 3.21
CA VAL A 147 1.31 7.02 3.64
C VAL A 147 0.41 5.79 3.49
N LEU A 148 0.98 4.73 2.94
CA LEU A 148 0.39 3.39 2.92
C LEU A 148 1.32 2.45 3.66
N ALA A 149 0.74 1.55 4.44
CA ALA A 149 1.48 0.43 5.00
C ALA A 149 1.35 -0.81 4.13
N VAL A 150 2.42 -1.61 4.13
CA VAL A 150 2.47 -2.93 3.50
C VAL A 150 2.87 -3.95 4.54
N ALA A 151 2.11 -5.04 4.62
CA ALA A 151 2.40 -6.18 5.47
C ALA A 151 2.32 -7.45 4.66
N TYR A 152 3.00 -8.49 5.10
CA TYR A 152 2.94 -9.79 4.44
C TYR A 152 2.80 -10.93 5.45
N ARG A 153 2.33 -12.06 4.97
CA ARG A 153 2.26 -13.31 5.71
C ARG A 153 2.48 -14.48 4.78
N GLU A 154 3.34 -15.40 5.18
CA GLU A 154 3.63 -16.61 4.45
C GLU A 154 2.66 -17.73 4.85
N PHE A 155 2.28 -18.54 3.86
CA PHE A 155 1.41 -19.70 4.02
C PHE A 155 1.99 -20.88 3.24
N PRO A 156 1.76 -22.11 3.72
CA PRO A 156 2.12 -23.29 2.95
C PRO A 156 1.45 -23.30 1.57
N LYS A 157 2.16 -23.80 0.57
CA LYS A 157 1.72 -23.86 -0.84
C LYS A 157 0.40 -24.63 -1.05
N GLU A 158 0.05 -25.53 -0.13
CA GLU A 158 -1.18 -26.32 -0.20
C GLU A 158 -2.44 -25.51 0.11
N LYS A 159 -2.31 -24.32 0.68
CA LYS A 159 -3.45 -23.44 0.96
C LYS A 159 -3.84 -22.65 -0.28
N GLU A 160 -4.98 -22.98 -0.88
CA GLU A 160 -5.46 -22.35 -2.14
C GLU A 160 -6.55 -21.30 -1.94
N ILE A 161 -7.25 -21.32 -0.79
CA ILE A 161 -8.37 -20.39 -0.53
C ILE A 161 -8.01 -19.49 0.64
N PHE A 162 -8.20 -18.20 0.43
CA PHE A 162 -7.88 -17.16 1.39
C PHE A 162 -9.12 -16.29 1.70
N SER A 163 -9.18 -15.79 2.90
CA SER A 163 -10.28 -14.97 3.41
C SER A 163 -9.74 -13.80 4.25
N VAL A 164 -10.64 -12.92 4.67
CA VAL A 164 -10.31 -11.77 5.54
C VAL A 164 -9.69 -12.19 6.89
N ASP A 165 -9.92 -13.42 7.33
CA ASP A 165 -9.35 -13.95 8.58
C ASP A 165 -7.86 -14.31 8.42
N ASP A 166 -7.36 -14.32 7.21
CA ASP A 166 -5.95 -14.60 6.88
C ASP A 166 -5.07 -13.35 6.86
N GLU A 167 -5.70 -12.20 6.83
CA GLU A 167 -5.03 -10.88 6.91
C GLU A 167 -4.41 -10.60 8.28
#